data_b96025c2a3c8d045d550d0bc08bf685d
#
_entry.id   b96025c2a3c8d045d550d0bc08bf685d
#
_cell.length_a   1.000
_cell.length_b   1.000
_cell.length_c   1.000
_cell.angle_alpha   90.00
_cell.angle_beta   90.00
_cell.angle_gamma   90.00
#
_symmetry.space_group_name_H-M   'P 1'
#
loop_
_entity.id
_entity.type
_entity.pdbx_description
1 polymer ?
#
loop_
_entity_poly.entity_id
_entity_poly.type
_entity_poly.pdbx_seq_one_letter_code
_entity_poly.pdbx_strand_id
1 'polypeptide(L)'
;IIARAMNIPGIVQVGKDFLDDCDGRTVILDATNGNCILDPDAVARQQAEASICQLQREDAEMKQLHSLPDETRDGVPFELLANCFGPEDIDTAMQSGAKGVGLLRSGYMMLPGRILDEQEQYFFYCSCLAAANGCPVTVRTFDFGSDRTVADANQGPQSSKLGLRGIRNSLRQPQQFQTQICALLRAAARGPLRVMFPMVTEVEDWDAAMSIVEHCRQNLRERGVPFNENTPFGVMLSIPAACLTVEDLALIHFSEPP
;
A
#
# COMPACT_ATOMS: atom_id res chain seq x y z
N ILE A 1 -10.16 0.78 7.25
CA ILE A 1 -9.29 0.33 6.14
C ILE A 1 -8.89 -1.12 6.38
N ILE A 2 -8.27 -1.48 7.52
CA ILE A 2 -7.81 -2.86 7.84
C ILE A 2 -8.98 -3.86 7.79
N ALA A 3 -10.10 -3.58 8.46
CA ALA A 3 -11.27 -4.45 8.43
C ALA A 3 -11.79 -4.71 7.00
N ARG A 4 -11.73 -3.67 6.14
CA ARG A 4 -12.12 -3.80 4.74
C ARG A 4 -11.14 -4.66 3.94
N ALA A 5 -9.84 -4.54 4.19
CA ALA A 5 -8.82 -5.38 3.58
C ALA A 5 -8.97 -6.86 3.98
N MET A 6 -9.41 -7.12 5.21
CA MET A 6 -9.71 -8.47 5.73
C MET A 6 -11.12 -8.96 5.38
N ASN A 7 -11.86 -8.22 4.56
CA ASN A 7 -13.27 -8.49 4.22
C ASN A 7 -14.18 -8.67 5.45
N ILE A 8 -13.88 -7.92 6.52
CA ILE A 8 -14.67 -7.91 7.75
C ILE A 8 -15.66 -6.75 7.68
N PRO A 9 -16.98 -7.02 7.71
CA PRO A 9 -17.97 -5.95 7.76
C PRO A 9 -17.82 -5.17 9.06
N GLY A 10 -17.80 -3.84 8.97
CA GLY A 10 -17.63 -2.97 10.14
C GLY A 10 -18.32 -1.63 9.98
N ILE A 11 -18.92 -1.17 11.06
CA ILE A 11 -19.48 0.17 11.19
C ILE A 11 -18.71 0.88 12.29
N VAL A 12 -18.38 2.15 12.08
CA VAL A 12 -17.65 2.97 13.04
C VAL A 12 -18.51 4.13 13.52
N GLN A 13 -18.15 4.72 14.67
CA GLN A 13 -18.86 5.88 15.28
C GLN A 13 -20.27 5.54 15.80
N VAL A 14 -20.50 4.31 16.24
CA VAL A 14 -21.79 3.84 16.75
C VAL A 14 -22.11 4.29 18.19
N GLY A 15 -21.17 4.94 18.90
CA GLY A 15 -21.31 5.31 20.32
C GLY A 15 -20.98 4.16 21.28
N LYS A 16 -20.64 4.52 22.53
CA LYS A 16 -20.25 3.52 23.55
C LYS A 16 -21.45 2.71 24.05
N ASP A 17 -22.56 3.39 24.30
CA ASP A 17 -23.78 2.77 24.86
C ASP A 17 -24.35 1.69 23.93
N PHE A 18 -24.16 1.85 22.62
CA PHE A 18 -24.62 0.88 21.63
C PHE A 18 -23.86 -0.47 21.72
N LEU A 19 -22.57 -0.45 22.04
CA LEU A 19 -21.76 -1.68 22.13
C LEU A 19 -22.15 -2.51 23.34
N ASP A 20 -22.50 -1.87 24.45
CA ASP A 20 -22.94 -2.56 25.69
C ASP A 20 -24.29 -3.27 25.48
N ASP A 21 -25.14 -2.74 24.60
CA ASP A 21 -26.43 -3.33 24.24
C ASP A 21 -26.33 -4.50 23.24
N CYS A 22 -25.20 -4.68 22.58
CA CYS A 22 -25.02 -5.72 21.54
C CYS A 22 -24.63 -7.10 22.10
N ASP A 23 -24.08 -7.16 23.33
CA ASP A 23 -23.53 -8.39 23.86
C ASP A 23 -24.62 -9.47 24.07
N GLY A 24 -24.35 -10.66 23.53
CA GLY A 24 -25.25 -11.81 23.58
C GLY A 24 -26.52 -11.71 22.71
N ARG A 25 -26.69 -10.65 21.90
CA ARG A 25 -27.86 -10.44 21.03
C ARG A 25 -27.57 -10.81 19.58
N THR A 26 -28.62 -11.11 18.83
CA THR A 26 -28.53 -11.30 17.37
C THR A 26 -28.54 -9.93 16.69
N VAL A 27 -27.58 -9.73 15.75
CA VAL A 27 -27.39 -8.45 15.07
C VAL A 27 -27.33 -8.66 13.56
N ILE A 28 -28.03 -7.82 12.78
CA ILE A 28 -27.76 -7.64 11.35
C ILE A 28 -26.84 -6.42 11.20
N LEU A 29 -25.67 -6.64 10.61
CA LEU A 29 -24.71 -5.59 10.33
C LEU A 29 -24.62 -5.33 8.82
N ASP A 30 -25.24 -4.25 8.36
CA ASP A 30 -25.15 -3.78 6.98
C ASP A 30 -24.09 -2.68 6.89
N ALA A 31 -22.86 -3.10 6.65
CA ALA A 31 -21.71 -2.20 6.54
C ALA A 31 -21.73 -1.34 5.26
N THR A 32 -22.51 -1.72 4.26
CA THR A 32 -22.67 -0.97 3.00
C THR A 32 -23.49 0.29 3.20
N ASN A 33 -24.63 0.15 3.89
CA ASN A 33 -25.55 1.26 4.17
C ASN A 33 -25.33 1.89 5.56
N GLY A 34 -24.43 1.32 6.38
CA GLY A 34 -24.15 1.81 7.73
C GLY A 34 -25.26 1.52 8.74
N ASN A 35 -26.06 0.46 8.51
CA ASN A 35 -27.15 0.08 9.38
C ASN A 35 -26.79 -1.09 10.30
N CYS A 36 -27.24 -1.01 11.55
CA CYS A 36 -27.14 -2.09 12.51
C CYS A 36 -28.52 -2.31 13.15
N ILE A 37 -29.05 -3.54 13.07
CA ILE A 37 -30.36 -3.90 13.59
C ILE A 37 -30.16 -4.93 14.71
N LEU A 38 -30.57 -4.56 15.94
CA LEU A 38 -30.54 -5.45 17.11
C LEU A 38 -31.82 -6.26 17.17
N ASP A 39 -31.71 -7.55 17.51
CA ASP A 39 -32.82 -8.51 17.60
C ASP A 39 -33.78 -8.41 16.41
N PRO A 40 -33.31 -8.62 15.19
CA PRO A 40 -34.10 -8.45 13.98
C PRO A 40 -35.30 -9.41 13.98
N ASP A 41 -36.44 -8.91 13.56
CA ASP A 41 -37.63 -9.73 13.33
C ASP A 41 -37.45 -10.67 12.13
N ALA A 42 -38.44 -11.55 11.90
CA ALA A 42 -38.35 -12.53 10.83
C ALA A 42 -38.28 -11.89 9.43
N VAL A 43 -38.91 -10.74 9.24
CA VAL A 43 -38.91 -10.02 7.96
C VAL A 43 -37.55 -9.42 7.69
N ALA A 44 -36.94 -8.75 8.68
CA ALA A 44 -35.63 -8.17 8.57
C ALA A 44 -34.54 -9.26 8.31
N ARG A 45 -34.66 -10.42 8.97
CA ARG A 45 -33.76 -11.56 8.72
C ARG A 45 -33.86 -12.06 7.30
N GLN A 46 -35.08 -12.27 6.80
CA GLN A 46 -35.30 -12.75 5.44
C GLN A 46 -34.75 -11.76 4.39
N GLN A 47 -34.93 -10.46 4.62
CA GLN A 47 -34.35 -9.42 3.75
C GLN A 47 -32.82 -9.44 3.75
N ALA A 48 -32.21 -9.58 4.91
CA ALA A 48 -30.75 -9.66 5.02
C ALA A 48 -30.19 -10.91 4.32
N GLU A 49 -30.84 -12.08 4.50
CA GLU A 49 -30.47 -13.31 3.81
C GLU A 49 -30.59 -13.18 2.28
N ALA A 50 -31.66 -12.55 1.79
CA ALA A 50 -31.84 -12.27 0.36
C ALA A 50 -30.72 -11.37 -0.16
N SER A 51 -30.34 -10.32 0.58
CA SER A 51 -29.26 -9.41 0.22
C SER A 51 -27.90 -10.15 0.20
N ILE A 52 -27.63 -11.02 1.16
CA ILE A 52 -26.40 -11.85 1.18
C ILE A 52 -26.35 -12.76 -0.06
N CYS A 53 -27.48 -13.43 -0.40
CA CYS A 53 -27.55 -14.27 -1.59
C CYS A 53 -27.32 -13.48 -2.88
N GLN A 54 -27.83 -12.24 -2.96
CA GLN A 54 -27.60 -11.38 -4.11
C GLN A 54 -26.12 -10.99 -4.22
N LEU A 55 -25.51 -10.53 -3.14
CA LEU A 55 -24.07 -10.21 -3.12
C LEU A 55 -23.19 -11.39 -3.52
N GLN A 56 -23.52 -12.60 -3.07
CA GLN A 56 -22.80 -13.82 -3.45
C GLN A 56 -22.94 -14.13 -4.95
N ARG A 57 -24.10 -13.87 -5.56
CA ARG A 57 -24.29 -14.03 -7.01
C ARG A 57 -23.48 -13.00 -7.79
N GLU A 58 -23.54 -11.74 -7.37
CA GLU A 58 -22.76 -10.66 -7.98
C GLU A 58 -21.26 -10.96 -7.92
N ASP A 59 -20.75 -11.44 -6.77
CA ASP A 59 -19.36 -11.87 -6.61
C ASP A 59 -19.00 -13.04 -7.53
N ALA A 60 -19.88 -14.01 -7.68
CA ALA A 60 -19.69 -15.13 -8.60
C ALA A 60 -19.67 -14.70 -10.09
N GLU A 61 -20.52 -13.75 -10.47
CA GLU A 61 -20.52 -13.14 -11.81
C GLU A 61 -19.24 -12.35 -12.05
N MET A 62 -18.81 -11.55 -11.07
CA MET A 62 -17.56 -10.79 -11.16
C MET A 62 -16.34 -11.71 -11.33
N LYS A 63 -16.31 -12.87 -10.66
CA LYS A 63 -15.23 -13.85 -10.83
C LYS A 63 -15.12 -14.40 -12.26
N GLN A 64 -16.21 -14.46 -13.01
CA GLN A 64 -16.17 -14.88 -14.41
C GLN A 64 -15.46 -13.86 -15.31
N LEU A 65 -15.46 -12.58 -14.91
CA LEU A 65 -14.77 -11.52 -15.65
C LEU A 65 -13.23 -11.63 -15.54
N HIS A 66 -12.71 -12.34 -14.55
CA HIS A 66 -11.26 -12.53 -14.38
C HIS A 66 -10.59 -13.27 -15.54
N SER A 67 -11.36 -14.02 -16.33
CA SER A 67 -10.86 -14.73 -17.52
C SER A 67 -10.86 -13.89 -18.80
N LEU A 68 -11.43 -12.69 -18.74
CA LEU A 68 -11.45 -11.79 -19.89
C LEU A 68 -10.08 -11.14 -20.08
N PRO A 69 -9.68 -10.83 -21.34
CA PRO A 69 -8.46 -10.09 -21.58
C PRO A 69 -8.54 -8.67 -21.00
N ASP A 70 -7.40 -8.20 -20.46
CA ASP A 70 -7.27 -6.83 -19.93
C ASP A 70 -7.06 -5.87 -21.11
N GLU A 71 -8.12 -5.55 -21.84
CA GLU A 71 -8.12 -4.66 -23.00
C GLU A 71 -9.37 -3.76 -23.04
N THR A 72 -9.22 -2.61 -23.62
CA THR A 72 -10.35 -1.70 -23.89
C THR A 72 -11.19 -2.22 -25.04
N ARG A 73 -12.39 -1.64 -25.25
CA ARG A 73 -13.30 -2.04 -26.35
C ARG A 73 -12.70 -1.86 -27.74
N ASP A 74 -11.74 -0.99 -27.89
CA ASP A 74 -10.98 -0.72 -29.12
C ASP A 74 -9.69 -1.55 -29.22
N GLY A 75 -9.48 -2.52 -28.30
CA GLY A 75 -8.38 -3.49 -28.36
C GLY A 75 -7.05 -2.99 -27.80
N VAL A 76 -7.05 -1.90 -27.01
CA VAL A 76 -5.83 -1.41 -26.37
C VAL A 76 -5.60 -2.19 -25.06
N PRO A 77 -4.48 -2.92 -24.92
CA PRO A 77 -4.18 -3.65 -23.69
C PRO A 77 -3.85 -2.69 -22.55
N PHE A 78 -4.21 -3.08 -21.32
CA PHE A 78 -3.83 -2.39 -20.09
C PHE A 78 -3.52 -3.40 -18.98
N GLU A 79 -2.81 -2.95 -17.94
CA GLU A 79 -2.51 -3.78 -16.78
C GLU A 79 -3.35 -3.33 -15.57
N LEU A 80 -4.03 -4.29 -14.94
CA LEU A 80 -4.72 -4.08 -13.65
C LEU A 80 -3.77 -4.41 -12.51
N LEU A 81 -3.30 -3.38 -11.82
CA LEU A 81 -2.41 -3.51 -10.68
C LEU A 81 -3.12 -3.15 -9.38
N ALA A 82 -2.87 -3.93 -8.34
CA ALA A 82 -3.52 -3.77 -7.05
C ALA A 82 -2.88 -2.67 -6.18
N ASN A 83 -3.67 -2.13 -5.23
CA ASN A 83 -3.21 -1.26 -4.16
C ASN A 83 -3.33 -2.04 -2.84
N CYS A 84 -2.20 -2.40 -2.23
CA CYS A 84 -2.11 -3.34 -1.12
C CYS A 84 -1.37 -2.73 0.08
N PHE A 85 -1.57 -3.33 1.25
CA PHE A 85 -0.94 -2.96 2.51
C PHE A 85 -0.01 -4.04 3.07
N GLY A 86 -0.16 -5.29 2.60
CA GLY A 86 0.60 -6.43 3.09
C GLY A 86 0.42 -7.69 2.24
N PRO A 87 1.06 -8.80 2.66
CA PRO A 87 1.05 -10.05 1.90
C PRO A 87 -0.37 -10.63 1.71
N GLU A 88 -1.23 -10.53 2.71
CA GLU A 88 -2.60 -11.07 2.68
C GLU A 88 -3.46 -10.34 1.63
N ASP A 89 -3.32 -9.01 1.53
CA ASP A 89 -4.00 -8.22 0.50
C ASP A 89 -3.51 -8.58 -0.89
N ILE A 90 -2.19 -8.80 -1.02
CA ILE A 90 -1.58 -9.19 -2.30
C ILE A 90 -2.13 -10.54 -2.75
N ASP A 91 -2.16 -11.53 -1.85
CA ASP A 91 -2.71 -12.86 -2.17
C ASP A 91 -4.17 -12.76 -2.64
N THR A 92 -5.00 -12.00 -1.92
CA THR A 92 -6.39 -11.73 -2.31
C THR A 92 -6.49 -11.03 -3.68
N ALA A 93 -5.62 -10.06 -3.95
CA ALA A 93 -5.60 -9.33 -5.21
C ALA A 93 -5.18 -10.24 -6.39
N MET A 94 -4.19 -11.10 -6.19
CA MET A 94 -3.76 -12.07 -7.22
C MET A 94 -4.88 -13.07 -7.52
N GLN A 95 -5.57 -13.58 -6.50
CA GLN A 95 -6.75 -14.45 -6.67
C GLN A 95 -7.90 -13.72 -7.39
N SER A 96 -7.97 -12.40 -7.26
CA SER A 96 -8.96 -11.55 -7.95
C SER A 96 -8.54 -11.13 -9.37
N GLY A 97 -7.42 -11.64 -9.89
CA GLY A 97 -6.98 -11.44 -11.28
C GLY A 97 -6.03 -10.27 -11.50
N ALA A 98 -5.53 -9.61 -10.44
CA ALA A 98 -4.52 -8.56 -10.58
C ALA A 98 -3.24 -9.09 -11.24
N LYS A 99 -2.59 -8.26 -12.07
CA LYS A 99 -1.34 -8.61 -12.78
C LYS A 99 -0.08 -8.21 -12.01
N GLY A 100 -0.25 -7.68 -10.80
CA GLY A 100 0.81 -7.25 -9.92
C GLY A 100 0.33 -6.22 -8.90
N VAL A 101 1.27 -5.64 -8.18
CA VAL A 101 1.02 -4.59 -7.18
C VAL A 101 1.55 -3.27 -7.70
N GLY A 102 0.64 -2.36 -8.05
CA GLY A 102 0.95 -1.00 -8.50
C GLY A 102 1.33 -0.07 -7.34
N LEU A 103 0.84 -0.38 -6.15
CA LEU A 103 1.15 0.36 -4.93
C LEU A 103 1.10 -0.54 -3.70
N LEU A 104 2.26 -0.85 -3.12
CA LEU A 104 2.38 -1.39 -1.78
C LEU A 104 2.65 -0.25 -0.79
N ARG A 105 1.71 -0.02 0.12
CA ARG A 105 1.80 1.02 1.16
C ARG A 105 2.59 0.53 2.36
N SER A 106 3.90 0.68 2.32
CA SER A 106 4.82 0.15 3.34
C SER A 106 4.63 0.74 4.75
N GLY A 107 3.99 1.90 4.88
CA GLY A 107 3.73 2.53 6.18
C GLY A 107 2.90 1.68 7.15
N TYR A 108 2.08 0.76 6.64
CA TYR A 108 1.24 -0.10 7.47
C TYR A 108 1.99 -1.23 8.19
N MET A 109 3.21 -1.57 7.78
CA MET A 109 4.04 -2.53 8.53
C MET A 109 4.57 -1.95 9.84
N MET A 110 4.54 -0.62 9.99
CA MET A 110 5.02 0.04 11.20
C MET A 110 4.03 -0.10 12.34
N LEU A 111 4.47 -0.74 13.41
CA LEU A 111 3.69 -0.85 14.63
C LEU A 111 3.78 0.45 15.45
N PRO A 112 2.74 0.76 16.25
CA PRO A 112 2.77 1.90 17.15
C PRO A 112 4.02 1.91 18.05
N GLY A 113 4.80 2.99 17.96
CA GLY A 113 5.98 3.17 18.80
C GLY A 113 7.19 2.28 18.47
N ARG A 114 7.14 1.50 17.39
CA ARG A 114 8.25 0.64 16.96
C ARG A 114 8.60 0.89 15.49
N ILE A 115 9.85 1.23 15.25
CA ILE A 115 10.44 1.27 13.92
C ILE A 115 11.08 -0.10 13.68
N LEU A 116 10.67 -0.77 12.59
CA LEU A 116 11.24 -2.06 12.21
C LEU A 116 12.68 -1.87 11.73
N ASP A 117 13.55 -2.82 12.09
CA ASP A 117 14.92 -2.85 11.60
C ASP A 117 15.02 -3.30 10.13
N GLU A 118 16.24 -3.29 9.55
CA GLU A 118 16.50 -3.68 8.16
C GLU A 118 16.04 -5.12 7.88
N GLN A 119 16.26 -6.03 8.83
CA GLN A 119 15.96 -7.45 8.64
C GLN A 119 14.45 -7.72 8.69
N GLU A 120 13.75 -7.07 9.60
CA GLU A 120 12.29 -7.16 9.73
C GLU A 120 11.59 -6.61 8.47
N GLN A 121 12.05 -5.45 7.98
CA GLN A 121 11.54 -4.86 6.74
C GLN A 121 11.85 -5.75 5.53
N TYR A 122 13.06 -6.29 5.44
CA TYR A 122 13.44 -7.23 4.39
C TYR A 122 12.50 -8.45 4.35
N PHE A 123 12.21 -9.07 5.49
CA PHE A 123 11.30 -10.20 5.54
C PHE A 123 9.88 -9.83 5.11
N PHE A 124 9.39 -8.67 5.53
CA PHE A 124 8.09 -8.17 5.09
C PHE A 124 8.01 -8.03 3.56
N TYR A 125 9.00 -7.38 2.94
CA TYR A 125 9.03 -7.24 1.48
C TYR A 125 9.18 -8.59 0.75
N CYS A 126 9.96 -9.51 1.29
CA CYS A 126 10.06 -10.87 0.74
C CYS A 126 8.72 -11.62 0.81
N SER A 127 7.97 -11.48 1.89
CA SER A 127 6.64 -12.07 2.02
C SER A 127 5.66 -11.48 1.00
N CYS A 128 5.73 -10.17 0.76
CA CYS A 128 4.94 -9.50 -0.29
C CYS A 128 5.30 -10.02 -1.69
N LEU A 129 6.59 -10.18 -2.00
CA LEU A 129 7.04 -10.73 -3.29
C LEU A 129 6.63 -12.19 -3.48
N ALA A 130 6.65 -12.99 -2.41
CA ALA A 130 6.19 -14.38 -2.43
C ALA A 130 4.67 -14.45 -2.72
N ALA A 131 3.86 -13.62 -2.07
CA ALA A 131 2.42 -13.53 -2.32
C ALA A 131 2.10 -13.04 -3.75
N ALA A 132 2.93 -12.16 -4.33
CA ALA A 132 2.78 -11.70 -5.71
C ALA A 132 3.15 -12.76 -6.76
N ASN A 133 3.73 -13.90 -6.36
CA ASN A 133 4.00 -15.07 -7.19
C ASN A 133 4.72 -14.73 -8.53
N GLY A 134 5.76 -13.90 -8.47
CA GLY A 134 6.54 -13.48 -9.64
C GLY A 134 5.97 -12.27 -10.40
N CYS A 135 4.81 -11.77 -10.02
CA CYS A 135 4.26 -10.52 -10.57
C CYS A 135 5.00 -9.28 -9.98
N PRO A 136 5.04 -8.15 -10.70
CA PRO A 136 5.74 -6.95 -10.24
C PRO A 136 5.08 -6.35 -8.99
N VAL A 137 5.93 -5.88 -8.06
CA VAL A 137 5.50 -5.18 -6.84
C VAL A 137 6.17 -3.80 -6.78
N THR A 138 5.37 -2.75 -6.86
CA THR A 138 5.85 -1.37 -6.69
C THR A 138 5.64 -0.93 -5.24
N VAL A 139 6.74 -0.71 -4.53
CA VAL A 139 6.73 -0.30 -3.12
C VAL A 139 6.88 1.20 -3.01
N ARG A 140 5.90 1.85 -2.39
CA ARG A 140 6.04 3.26 -1.98
C ARG A 140 6.83 3.32 -0.68
N THR A 141 7.90 4.14 -0.63
CA THR A 141 8.62 4.40 0.62
C THR A 141 7.72 5.08 1.65
N PHE A 142 8.17 5.13 2.90
CA PHE A 142 7.35 5.64 4.00
C PHE A 142 6.81 7.05 3.71
N ASP A 143 5.52 7.23 4.00
CA ASP A 143 4.83 8.49 3.90
C ASP A 143 4.16 8.80 5.24
N PHE A 144 5.01 9.04 6.25
CA PHE A 144 4.56 9.42 7.58
C PHE A 144 3.77 10.72 7.51
N GLY A 145 2.60 10.73 8.12
CA GLY A 145 1.65 11.83 8.06
C GLY A 145 0.42 11.58 7.20
N SER A 146 0.49 10.69 6.17
CA SER A 146 -0.69 10.22 5.43
C SER A 146 -1.18 8.85 5.89
N ASP A 147 -0.25 7.96 6.10
CA ASP A 147 -0.50 6.66 6.70
C ASP A 147 -0.42 6.88 8.21
N ARG A 148 -1.54 7.26 8.83
CA ARG A 148 -1.64 7.46 10.27
C ARG A 148 -1.24 6.19 10.99
N THR A 149 0.04 6.07 11.28
CA THR A 149 0.52 5.13 12.27
C THR A 149 0.37 5.77 13.64
N VAL A 150 0.08 4.99 14.66
CA VAL A 150 -0.07 5.45 16.04
C VAL A 150 1.22 6.12 16.58
N ALA A 151 2.36 5.99 15.90
CA ALA A 151 3.56 6.77 16.15
C ALA A 151 3.33 8.29 15.99
N ASP A 152 2.40 8.71 15.13
CA ASP A 152 2.04 10.13 14.94
C ASP A 152 1.09 10.66 16.03
N ALA A 153 0.52 9.81 16.85
CA ALA A 153 -0.42 10.23 17.91
C ALA A 153 0.23 11.13 18.98
N ASN A 154 1.58 11.08 19.09
CA ASN A 154 2.34 11.92 20.01
C ASN A 154 2.90 13.20 19.36
N GLN A 155 2.81 13.34 18.05
CA GLN A 155 3.06 14.60 17.37
C GLN A 155 1.70 15.29 17.20
N GLY A 156 1.47 16.36 17.92
CA GLY A 156 0.20 17.10 17.98
C GLY A 156 -0.38 17.44 16.58
N PRO A 157 -1.50 18.17 16.48
CA PRO A 157 -2.34 18.33 15.28
C PRO A 157 -1.67 19.04 14.08
N GLN A 158 -0.36 19.03 13.96
CA GLN A 158 0.44 19.79 12.99
C GLN A 158 0.86 19.02 11.72
N SER A 159 0.36 17.82 11.44
CA SER A 159 0.65 17.22 10.14
C SER A 159 -0.19 17.87 9.04
N SER A 160 0.26 18.99 8.53
CA SER A 160 -0.26 19.57 7.30
C SER A 160 -0.24 18.53 6.19
N LYS A 161 -1.32 18.39 5.43
CA LYS A 161 -1.40 17.45 4.29
C LYS A 161 -0.30 17.70 3.25
N LEU A 162 0.26 18.92 3.19
CA LEU A 162 1.35 19.33 2.32
C LEU A 162 2.65 19.66 3.07
N GLY A 163 2.69 19.40 4.38
CA GLY A 163 3.83 19.71 5.24
C GLY A 163 5.01 18.75 5.10
N LEU A 164 5.71 18.53 6.22
CA LEU A 164 6.82 17.61 6.31
C LEU A 164 6.32 16.16 6.31
N ARG A 165 6.31 15.54 5.13
CA ARG A 165 5.88 14.16 4.93
C ARG A 165 6.55 13.55 3.68
N GLY A 166 6.39 12.24 3.48
CA GLY A 166 6.95 11.53 2.34
C GLY A 166 8.45 11.70 2.24
N ILE A 167 8.97 11.91 1.03
CA ILE A 167 10.41 12.03 0.80
C ILE A 167 11.06 13.12 1.65
N ARG A 168 10.41 14.26 1.83
CA ARG A 168 10.96 15.36 2.65
C ARG A 168 11.19 14.96 4.11
N ASN A 169 10.30 14.14 4.68
CA ASN A 169 10.50 13.58 6.02
C ASN A 169 11.60 12.51 6.03
N SER A 170 11.64 11.66 5.00
CA SER A 170 12.66 10.63 4.84
C SER A 170 14.07 11.22 4.74
N LEU A 171 14.25 12.30 3.98
CA LEU A 171 15.53 13.02 3.86
C LEU A 171 15.98 13.67 5.17
N ARG A 172 15.05 14.07 6.05
CA ARG A 172 15.38 14.57 7.40
C ARG A 172 15.73 13.47 8.41
N GLN A 173 15.35 12.24 8.11
CA GLN A 173 15.63 11.06 8.94
C GLN A 173 16.46 10.03 8.15
N PRO A 174 17.69 10.38 7.74
CA PRO A 174 18.44 9.61 6.75
C PRO A 174 18.76 8.18 7.23
N GLN A 175 18.96 7.94 8.52
CA GLN A 175 19.24 6.59 9.04
C GLN A 175 18.01 5.67 8.85
N GLN A 176 16.81 6.16 9.14
CA GLN A 176 15.59 5.40 8.95
C GLN A 176 15.32 5.13 7.47
N PHE A 177 15.58 6.13 6.63
CA PHE A 177 15.43 6.00 5.19
C PHE A 177 16.44 5.00 4.62
N GLN A 178 17.71 5.05 5.03
CA GLN A 178 18.74 4.07 4.65
C GLN A 178 18.34 2.65 5.05
N THR A 179 17.81 2.45 6.27
CA THR A 179 17.29 1.15 6.73
C THR A 179 16.23 0.61 5.75
N GLN A 180 15.28 1.44 5.34
CA GLN A 180 14.25 1.04 4.38
C GLN A 180 14.84 0.74 3.00
N ILE A 181 15.70 1.59 2.47
CA ILE A 181 16.33 1.40 1.15
C ILE A 181 17.19 0.13 1.11
N CYS A 182 18.00 -0.12 2.14
CA CYS A 182 18.79 -1.36 2.23
C CYS A 182 17.87 -2.60 2.21
N ALA A 183 16.78 -2.60 2.97
CA ALA A 183 15.83 -3.70 3.00
C ALA A 183 15.17 -3.92 1.63
N LEU A 184 14.79 -2.84 0.92
CA LEU A 184 14.18 -2.89 -0.41
C LEU A 184 15.16 -3.43 -1.47
N LEU A 185 16.40 -2.93 -1.51
CA LEU A 185 17.45 -3.39 -2.44
C LEU A 185 17.73 -4.89 -2.25
N ARG A 186 17.79 -5.37 -1.00
CA ARG A 186 17.96 -6.78 -0.67
C ARG A 186 16.76 -7.61 -1.12
N ALA A 187 15.54 -7.14 -0.86
CA ALA A 187 14.33 -7.84 -1.26
C ALA A 187 14.18 -7.91 -2.79
N ALA A 188 14.62 -6.88 -3.52
CA ALA A 188 14.61 -6.84 -4.97
C ALA A 188 15.48 -7.92 -5.63
N ALA A 189 16.42 -8.53 -4.89
CA ALA A 189 17.16 -9.72 -5.36
C ALA A 189 16.29 -11.01 -5.36
N ARG A 190 15.06 -10.96 -4.78
CA ARG A 190 14.15 -12.10 -4.67
C ARG A 190 13.00 -12.08 -5.66
N GLY A 191 12.77 -10.95 -6.34
CA GLY A 191 11.67 -10.83 -7.30
C GLY A 191 11.58 -9.43 -7.91
N PRO A 192 10.64 -9.22 -8.83
CA PRO A 192 10.48 -7.98 -9.58
C PRO A 192 9.91 -6.86 -8.69
N LEU A 193 10.77 -6.21 -7.91
CA LEU A 193 10.45 -5.11 -7.04
C LEU A 193 10.86 -3.78 -7.67
N ARG A 194 9.95 -2.80 -7.61
CA ARG A 194 10.17 -1.39 -7.98
C ARG A 194 9.96 -0.52 -6.76
N VAL A 195 10.67 0.60 -6.68
CA VAL A 195 10.55 1.54 -5.55
C VAL A 195 10.04 2.89 -6.05
N MET A 196 9.11 3.49 -5.31
CA MET A 196 8.48 4.75 -5.65
C MET A 196 8.56 5.73 -4.47
N PHE A 197 9.10 6.93 -4.73
CA PHE A 197 9.20 8.00 -3.72
C PHE A 197 7.93 8.86 -3.73
N PRO A 198 7.23 9.01 -2.58
CA PRO A 198 6.07 9.88 -2.48
C PRO A 198 6.48 11.33 -2.22
N MET A 199 5.62 12.27 -2.64
CA MET A 199 5.73 13.71 -2.30
C MET A 199 7.00 14.38 -2.81
N VAL A 200 7.59 13.89 -3.88
CA VAL A 200 8.69 14.56 -4.59
C VAL A 200 8.14 15.87 -5.19
N THR A 201 8.85 16.97 -4.98
CA THR A 201 8.45 18.31 -5.38
C THR A 201 9.24 18.79 -6.58
N GLU A 202 10.53 18.50 -6.57
CA GLU A 202 11.54 19.01 -7.50
C GLU A 202 12.66 17.98 -7.71
N VAL A 203 13.53 18.26 -8.68
CA VAL A 203 14.65 17.35 -9.05
C VAL A 203 15.61 17.14 -7.89
N GLU A 204 15.83 18.17 -7.08
CA GLU A 204 16.72 18.14 -5.93
C GLU A 204 16.27 17.13 -4.86
N ASP A 205 14.95 16.95 -4.67
CA ASP A 205 14.41 15.90 -3.78
C ASP A 205 14.78 14.50 -4.30
N TRP A 206 14.71 14.31 -5.62
CA TRP A 206 15.11 13.07 -6.28
C TRP A 206 16.60 12.81 -6.14
N ASP A 207 17.44 13.79 -6.49
CA ASP A 207 18.90 13.66 -6.44
C ASP A 207 19.38 13.34 -5.02
N ALA A 208 18.82 14.01 -4.01
CA ALA A 208 19.11 13.73 -2.62
C ALA A 208 18.70 12.30 -2.22
N ALA A 209 17.53 11.82 -2.68
CA ALA A 209 17.09 10.45 -2.43
C ALA A 209 18.00 9.42 -3.11
N MET A 210 18.36 9.64 -4.37
CA MET A 210 19.24 8.75 -5.13
C MET A 210 20.66 8.72 -4.58
N SER A 211 21.16 9.83 -4.04
CA SER A 211 22.44 9.85 -3.30
C SER A 211 22.42 8.89 -2.10
N ILE A 212 21.30 8.84 -1.36
CA ILE A 212 21.12 7.88 -0.26
C ILE A 212 21.02 6.45 -0.79
N VAL A 213 20.34 6.23 -1.92
CA VAL A 213 20.27 4.91 -2.56
C VAL A 213 21.67 4.41 -2.91
N GLU A 214 22.50 5.24 -3.53
CA GLU A 214 23.86 4.85 -3.92
C GLU A 214 24.75 4.57 -2.68
N HIS A 215 24.60 5.36 -1.63
CA HIS A 215 25.25 5.07 -0.35
C HIS A 215 24.82 3.71 0.21
N CYS A 216 23.55 3.35 0.12
CA CYS A 216 23.03 2.04 0.53
C CYS A 216 23.58 0.90 -0.33
N ARG A 217 23.68 1.08 -1.67
CA ARG A 217 24.30 0.11 -2.57
C ARG A 217 25.76 -0.14 -2.17
N GLN A 218 26.52 0.92 -1.95
CA GLN A 218 27.91 0.82 -1.52
C GLN A 218 28.04 0.09 -0.17
N ASN A 219 27.22 0.43 0.81
CA ASN A 219 27.19 -0.23 2.11
C ASN A 219 26.90 -1.74 1.99
N LEU A 220 25.93 -2.13 1.15
CA LEU A 220 25.59 -3.53 0.94
C LEU A 220 26.72 -4.29 0.24
N ARG A 221 27.43 -3.67 -0.73
CA ARG A 221 28.64 -4.23 -1.37
C ARG A 221 29.74 -4.48 -0.34
N GLU A 222 30.04 -3.51 0.49
CA GLU A 222 31.08 -3.60 1.54
C GLU A 222 30.76 -4.69 2.59
N ARG A 223 29.46 -4.84 2.92
CA ARG A 223 28.97 -5.90 3.81
C ARG A 223 28.90 -7.28 3.14
N GLY A 224 29.11 -7.39 1.84
CA GLY A 224 28.95 -8.63 1.07
C GLY A 224 27.53 -9.18 1.07
N VAL A 225 26.50 -8.32 1.22
CA VAL A 225 25.09 -8.70 1.28
C VAL A 225 24.51 -8.69 -0.12
N PRO A 226 23.88 -9.78 -0.60
CA PRO A 226 23.26 -9.82 -1.92
C PRO A 226 22.09 -8.83 -2.04
N PHE A 227 22.07 -8.07 -3.14
CA PHE A 227 20.99 -7.14 -3.48
C PHE A 227 20.88 -6.99 -5.01
N ASN A 228 19.81 -6.34 -5.49
CA ASN A 228 19.66 -6.05 -6.92
C ASN A 228 20.15 -4.64 -7.23
N GLU A 229 21.24 -4.53 -7.97
CA GLU A 229 21.83 -3.25 -8.38
C GLU A 229 20.91 -2.46 -9.33
N ASN A 230 20.13 -3.17 -10.15
CA ASN A 230 19.25 -2.60 -11.16
C ASN A 230 17.80 -2.43 -10.67
N THR A 231 17.60 -2.30 -9.34
CA THR A 231 16.28 -2.02 -8.80
C THR A 231 15.75 -0.71 -9.39
N PRO A 232 14.56 -0.71 -10.07
CA PRO A 232 13.98 0.51 -10.61
C PRO A 232 13.48 1.42 -9.50
N PHE A 233 13.81 2.71 -9.59
CA PHE A 233 13.28 3.76 -8.75
C PHE A 233 12.44 4.73 -9.58
N GLY A 234 11.44 5.35 -8.97
CA GLY A 234 10.57 6.32 -9.61
C GLY A 234 9.91 7.26 -8.61
N VAL A 235 9.13 8.20 -9.11
CA VAL A 235 8.41 9.20 -8.30
C VAL A 235 6.91 8.98 -8.38
N MET A 236 6.22 9.26 -7.28
CA MET A 236 4.76 9.34 -7.25
C MET A 236 4.35 10.80 -7.48
N LEU A 237 3.70 11.07 -8.60
CA LEU A 237 3.11 12.38 -8.90
C LEU A 237 1.87 12.59 -8.01
N SER A 238 2.09 13.08 -6.80
CA SER A 238 1.06 13.19 -5.76
C SER A 238 0.73 14.62 -5.35
N ILE A 239 1.50 15.59 -5.85
CA ILE A 239 1.32 17.02 -5.56
C ILE A 239 1.42 17.86 -6.84
N PRO A 240 0.74 19.02 -6.90
CA PRO A 240 0.74 19.87 -8.10
C PRO A 240 2.13 20.30 -8.56
N ALA A 241 3.07 20.56 -7.64
CA ALA A 241 4.43 20.94 -7.97
C ALA A 241 5.12 19.90 -8.87
N ALA A 242 5.04 18.62 -8.52
CA ALA A 242 5.60 17.52 -9.32
C ALA A 242 4.97 17.42 -10.72
N CYS A 243 3.71 17.83 -10.90
CA CYS A 243 3.07 17.88 -12.21
C CYS A 243 3.58 19.03 -13.06
N LEU A 244 3.96 20.17 -12.44
CA LEU A 244 4.52 21.32 -13.13
C LEU A 244 5.99 21.11 -13.56
N THR A 245 6.72 20.26 -12.83
CA THR A 245 8.11 19.90 -13.11
C THR A 245 8.26 18.52 -13.76
N VAL A 246 7.17 17.96 -14.29
CA VAL A 246 7.15 16.58 -14.80
C VAL A 246 8.13 16.38 -15.96
N GLU A 247 8.36 17.40 -16.79
CA GLU A 247 9.32 17.31 -17.90
C GLU A 247 10.76 17.15 -17.37
N ASP A 248 11.13 17.89 -16.35
CA ASP A 248 12.44 17.80 -15.71
C ASP A 248 12.60 16.45 -14.99
N LEU A 249 11.56 16.01 -14.28
CA LEU A 249 11.53 14.69 -13.62
C LEU A 249 11.55 13.52 -14.62
N ALA A 250 10.96 13.67 -15.80
CA ALA A 250 10.99 12.66 -16.85
C ALA A 250 12.38 12.54 -17.50
N LEU A 251 13.12 13.64 -17.65
CA LEU A 251 14.47 13.66 -18.22
C LEU A 251 15.48 12.90 -17.36
N ILE A 252 15.28 12.82 -16.05
CA ILE A 252 16.14 12.04 -15.13
C ILE A 252 16.13 10.56 -15.50
N HIS A 253 15.04 10.04 -16.02
CA HIS A 253 14.89 8.63 -16.41
C HIS A 253 15.60 8.28 -17.72
N PHE A 254 15.92 9.28 -18.55
CA PHE A 254 16.60 9.11 -19.83
C PHE A 254 18.10 9.38 -19.77
N SER A 255 18.62 9.79 -18.63
CA SER A 255 20.04 10.10 -18.45
C SER A 255 20.86 8.96 -17.83
N GLU A 256 20.41 7.71 -17.98
CA GLU A 256 21.28 6.59 -17.65
C GLU A 256 22.44 6.52 -18.67
N PRO A 257 23.68 6.52 -18.19
CA PRO A 257 24.82 6.26 -19.06
C PRO A 257 24.79 4.82 -19.55
N PRO A 258 25.41 4.54 -20.67
CA PRO A 258 25.45 3.23 -21.33
C PRO A 258 26.11 2.14 -20.48
#